data_05320f4776cfa48be60fad2e1ce6c213
#
_entry.id   05320f4776cfa48be60fad2e1ce6c213
#
_cell.length_a   1.000
_cell.length_b   1.000
_cell.length_c   1.000
_cell.angle_alpha   90.00
_cell.angle_beta   90.00
_cell.angle_gamma   90.00
#
_symmetry.space_group_name_H-M   'P 1'
#
loop_
_entity.id
_entity.type
_entity.pdbx_description
1 polymer ?
#
loop_
_entity_poly.entity_id
_entity_poly.type
_entity_poly.pdbx_seq_one_letter_code
_entity_poly.pdbx_strand_id
1 'polypeptide(L)'
;MRVRRLLADDVSLISTIDRSEHVDVQYRVIDGRLTEQPVAMTEIPTWDPTGSSPHSVAAQVDFCTSLIADGAVLLGAFDEEKLVGLAVVDRSFEARLAWLAFLYVSRPHRRRGAARALWGAAVDLALAAGAAAIYVSAVPTGSAVGFYLQQGCRLADPVHPALFAKEPEDIHLVRSLS
;
A
#
# COMPACT_ATOMS: atom_id res chain seq x y z
N MET A 1 -9.11 10.06 -13.64
CA MET A 1 -8.93 9.44 -12.30
C MET A 1 -8.97 10.55 -11.26
N ARG A 2 -9.92 10.51 -10.33
CA ARG A 2 -10.07 11.50 -9.25
C ARG A 2 -9.79 10.84 -7.91
N VAL A 3 -8.99 11.48 -7.04
CA VAL A 3 -8.76 11.01 -5.67
C VAL A 3 -9.49 11.96 -4.72
N ARG A 4 -10.14 11.39 -3.71
CA ARG A 4 -10.75 12.14 -2.61
C ARG A 4 -10.54 11.44 -1.27
N ARG A 5 -10.54 12.23 -0.21
CA ARG A 5 -10.60 11.73 1.15
C ARG A 5 -11.97 11.11 1.41
N LEU A 6 -11.97 9.96 2.06
CA LEU A 6 -13.17 9.24 2.46
C LEU A 6 -13.40 9.39 3.97
N LEU A 7 -14.60 9.04 4.40
CA LEU A 7 -14.95 8.98 5.83
C LEU A 7 -14.44 7.68 6.45
N ALA A 8 -14.35 7.64 7.78
CA ALA A 8 -13.89 6.43 8.48
C ALA A 8 -14.78 5.22 8.18
N ASP A 9 -16.09 5.40 8.10
CA ASP A 9 -17.05 4.31 7.82
C ASP A 9 -16.89 3.72 6.41
N ASP A 10 -16.31 4.47 5.47
CA ASP A 10 -16.05 4.01 4.11
C ASP A 10 -14.94 2.95 4.05
N VAL A 11 -14.26 2.66 5.15
CA VAL A 11 -13.24 1.60 5.23
C VAL A 11 -13.79 0.23 4.83
N SER A 12 -15.07 -0.03 5.07
CA SER A 12 -15.77 -1.25 4.65
C SER A 12 -15.77 -1.48 3.13
N LEU A 13 -15.54 -0.41 2.34
CA LEU A 13 -15.41 -0.48 0.89
C LEU A 13 -14.17 -1.26 0.43
N ILE A 14 -13.25 -1.64 1.34
CA ILE A 14 -12.17 -2.60 1.07
C ILE A 14 -12.72 -3.88 0.42
N SER A 15 -13.88 -4.34 0.86
CA SER A 15 -14.56 -5.52 0.32
C SER A 15 -14.87 -5.44 -1.18
N THR A 16 -14.97 -4.24 -1.73
CA THR A 16 -15.28 -4.00 -3.15
C THR A 16 -14.04 -3.98 -4.04
N ILE A 17 -12.85 -3.98 -3.45
CA ILE A 17 -11.58 -3.95 -4.18
C ILE A 17 -11.11 -5.36 -4.49
N ASP A 18 -11.07 -5.72 -5.77
CA ASP A 18 -10.50 -6.99 -6.21
C ASP A 18 -8.98 -6.95 -6.16
N ARG A 19 -8.40 -7.58 -5.12
CA ARG A 19 -6.94 -7.65 -4.94
C ARG A 19 -6.28 -8.75 -5.76
N SER A 20 -7.05 -9.64 -6.38
CA SER A 20 -6.51 -10.83 -7.06
C SER A 20 -5.45 -10.46 -8.10
N GLU A 21 -4.44 -11.32 -8.22
CA GLU A 21 -3.30 -11.07 -9.11
C GLU A 21 -2.63 -12.38 -9.53
N HIS A 22 -2.18 -12.45 -10.78
CA HIS A 22 -1.22 -13.45 -11.23
C HIS A 22 0.20 -12.91 -10.99
N VAL A 23 1.01 -13.68 -10.29
CA VAL A 23 2.39 -13.34 -9.94
C VAL A 23 3.33 -14.28 -10.68
N ASP A 24 4.19 -13.73 -11.52
CA ASP A 24 5.24 -14.42 -12.26
C ASP A 24 6.64 -13.92 -11.88
N VAL A 25 6.69 -12.82 -11.13
CA VAL A 25 7.91 -12.19 -10.63
C VAL A 25 7.76 -11.86 -9.15
N GLN A 26 8.78 -12.21 -8.37
CA GLN A 26 8.91 -11.79 -6.97
C GLN A 26 10.22 -11.06 -6.73
N TYR A 27 10.23 -10.21 -5.72
CA TYR A 27 11.43 -9.56 -5.22
C TYR A 27 11.87 -10.16 -3.89
N ARG A 28 13.19 -10.21 -3.69
CA ARG A 28 13.82 -10.58 -2.41
C ARG A 28 14.98 -9.66 -2.12
N VAL A 29 15.28 -9.49 -0.85
CA VAL A 29 16.51 -8.83 -0.42
C VAL A 29 17.55 -9.89 -0.15
N ILE A 30 18.64 -9.89 -0.95
CA ILE A 30 19.76 -10.82 -0.84
C ILE A 30 21.03 -9.99 -0.67
N ASP A 31 21.75 -10.20 0.41
CA ASP A 31 22.98 -9.46 0.75
C ASP A 31 22.78 -7.93 0.69
N GLY A 32 21.64 -7.45 1.22
CA GLY A 32 21.29 -6.03 1.25
C GLY A 32 20.89 -5.45 -0.12
N ARG A 33 20.70 -6.30 -1.13
CA ARG A 33 20.31 -5.88 -2.49
C ARG A 33 18.95 -6.42 -2.87
N LEU A 34 18.15 -5.55 -3.48
CA LEU A 34 16.87 -5.95 -4.06
C LEU A 34 17.12 -6.77 -5.33
N THR A 35 16.63 -8.00 -5.34
CA THR A 35 16.83 -8.95 -6.44
C THR A 35 15.47 -9.41 -6.96
N GLU A 36 15.27 -9.26 -8.26
CA GLU A 36 14.11 -9.78 -8.98
C GLU A 36 14.31 -11.27 -9.31
N GLN A 37 13.29 -12.07 -9.07
CA GLN A 37 13.31 -13.50 -9.34
C GLN A 37 12.03 -13.91 -10.08
N PRO A 38 12.15 -14.57 -11.24
CA PRO A 38 11.01 -15.22 -11.85
C PRO A 38 10.55 -16.38 -10.97
N VAL A 39 9.24 -16.54 -10.84
CA VAL A 39 8.63 -17.63 -10.08
C VAL A 39 7.61 -18.36 -10.95
N ALA A 40 7.33 -19.63 -10.59
CA ALA A 40 6.19 -20.32 -11.21
C ALA A 40 4.94 -19.50 -10.98
N MET A 41 4.13 -19.31 -12.02
CA MET A 41 2.92 -18.50 -11.96
C MET A 41 2.05 -18.92 -10.77
N THR A 42 1.84 -17.99 -9.88
CA THR A 42 1.02 -18.18 -8.67
C THR A 42 -0.10 -17.17 -8.70
N GLU A 43 -1.26 -17.53 -8.17
CA GLU A 43 -2.40 -16.61 -8.06
C GLU A 43 -2.56 -16.13 -6.62
N ILE A 44 -2.56 -14.81 -6.45
CA ILE A 44 -3.05 -14.19 -5.23
C ILE A 44 -4.58 -14.13 -5.35
N PRO A 45 -5.33 -14.76 -4.43
CA PRO A 45 -6.79 -14.74 -4.48
C PRO A 45 -7.37 -13.37 -4.12
N THR A 46 -8.65 -13.20 -4.33
CA THR A 46 -9.44 -12.09 -3.75
C THR A 46 -9.35 -12.11 -2.22
N TRP A 47 -9.90 -11.09 -1.57
CA TRP A 47 -10.01 -11.10 -0.10
C TRP A 47 -10.80 -12.31 0.37
N ASP A 48 -10.35 -12.92 1.46
CA ASP A 48 -11.15 -13.95 2.16
C ASP A 48 -12.38 -13.29 2.80
N PRO A 49 -13.61 -13.60 2.34
CA PRO A 49 -14.81 -12.95 2.83
C PRO A 49 -15.25 -13.45 4.20
N THR A 50 -14.75 -14.64 4.62
CA THR A 50 -15.32 -15.38 5.75
C THR A 50 -14.42 -15.36 6.97
N GLY A 51 -13.22 -14.76 6.86
CA GLY A 51 -12.26 -15.30 7.65
C GLY A 51 -11.53 -14.62 8.71
N SER A 52 -10.76 -15.47 9.31
CA SER A 52 -9.78 -15.20 10.32
C SER A 52 -8.36 -15.03 9.75
N SER A 53 -8.18 -15.12 8.43
CA SER A 53 -6.85 -14.96 7.83
C SER A 53 -6.43 -13.48 7.84
N PRO A 54 -5.12 -13.19 7.88
CA PRO A 54 -4.62 -11.81 7.75
C PRO A 54 -5.07 -11.11 6.45
N HIS A 55 -5.47 -11.89 5.44
CA HIS A 55 -5.97 -11.39 4.17
C HIS A 55 -7.51 -11.43 4.08
N SER A 56 -8.20 -11.54 5.19
CA SER A 56 -9.66 -11.41 5.23
C SER A 56 -10.09 -9.95 5.16
N VAL A 57 -11.29 -9.72 4.65
CA VAL A 57 -11.91 -8.38 4.66
C VAL A 57 -11.94 -7.83 6.08
N ALA A 58 -12.38 -8.65 7.05
CA ALA A 58 -12.50 -8.24 8.46
C ALA A 58 -11.15 -7.78 9.03
N ALA A 59 -10.09 -8.58 8.86
CA ALA A 59 -8.76 -8.23 9.36
C ALA A 59 -8.22 -6.94 8.74
N GLN A 60 -8.46 -6.71 7.45
CA GLN A 60 -8.03 -5.48 6.78
C GLN A 60 -8.86 -4.27 7.20
N VAL A 61 -10.16 -4.45 7.39
CA VAL A 61 -11.03 -3.38 7.91
C VAL A 61 -10.60 -3.00 9.32
N ASP A 62 -10.38 -3.98 10.21
CA ASP A 62 -9.94 -3.73 11.59
C ASP A 62 -8.58 -3.01 11.62
N PHE A 63 -7.63 -3.47 10.82
CA PHE A 63 -6.31 -2.84 10.69
C PHE A 63 -6.42 -1.38 10.25
N CYS A 64 -7.14 -1.11 9.16
CA CYS A 64 -7.31 0.24 8.64
C CYS A 64 -8.12 1.13 9.60
N THR A 65 -9.15 0.57 10.25
CA THR A 65 -9.98 1.31 11.23
C THR A 65 -9.12 1.78 12.41
N SER A 66 -8.25 0.93 12.93
CA SER A 66 -7.33 1.32 14.01
C SER A 66 -6.44 2.48 13.59
N LEU A 67 -5.82 2.41 12.41
CA LEU A 67 -4.98 3.50 11.91
C LEU A 67 -5.77 4.80 11.70
N ILE A 68 -7.00 4.72 11.19
CA ILE A 68 -7.85 5.89 10.96
C ILE A 68 -8.26 6.52 12.29
N ALA A 69 -8.54 5.72 13.31
CA ALA A 69 -8.83 6.21 14.67
C ALA A 69 -7.63 6.96 15.26
N ASP A 70 -6.41 6.54 14.93
CA ASP A 70 -5.15 7.20 15.33
C ASP A 70 -4.76 8.39 14.42
N GLY A 71 -5.61 8.75 13.46
CA GLY A 71 -5.44 9.96 12.63
C GLY A 71 -4.95 9.73 11.22
N ALA A 72 -4.79 8.48 10.78
CA ALA A 72 -4.50 8.18 9.38
C ALA A 72 -5.64 8.62 8.45
N VAL A 73 -5.31 8.86 7.20
CA VAL A 73 -6.25 9.35 6.19
C VAL A 73 -6.61 8.24 5.22
N LEU A 74 -7.91 7.98 5.05
CA LEU A 74 -8.45 7.10 4.03
C LEU A 74 -8.65 7.87 2.73
N LEU A 75 -8.08 7.36 1.64
CA LEU A 75 -8.20 7.91 0.29
C LEU A 75 -8.88 6.90 -0.64
N GLY A 76 -9.78 7.39 -1.49
CA GLY A 76 -10.39 6.63 -2.56
C GLY A 76 -10.03 7.17 -3.94
N ALA A 77 -9.65 6.29 -4.86
CA ALA A 77 -9.49 6.60 -6.28
C ALA A 77 -10.77 6.22 -7.05
N PHE A 78 -11.24 7.13 -7.88
CA PHE A 78 -12.48 6.99 -8.63
C PHE A 78 -12.23 7.11 -10.13
N ASP A 79 -12.78 6.16 -10.88
CA ASP A 79 -12.94 6.23 -12.32
C ASP A 79 -14.41 6.62 -12.57
N GLU A 80 -14.63 7.86 -13.02
CA GLU A 80 -15.94 8.53 -12.94
C GLU A 80 -16.47 8.50 -11.50
N GLU A 81 -17.59 7.84 -11.24
CA GLU A 81 -18.19 7.69 -9.90
C GLU A 81 -17.87 6.31 -9.25
N LYS A 82 -17.19 5.42 -9.97
CA LYS A 82 -16.86 4.09 -9.46
C LYS A 82 -15.58 4.13 -8.63
N LEU A 83 -15.64 3.64 -7.39
CA LEU A 83 -14.45 3.40 -6.57
C LEU A 83 -13.62 2.25 -7.19
N VAL A 84 -12.35 2.51 -7.45
CA VAL A 84 -11.46 1.55 -8.12
C VAL A 84 -10.18 1.26 -7.32
N GLY A 85 -9.92 2.01 -6.27
CA GLY A 85 -8.77 1.79 -5.40
C GLY A 85 -8.87 2.56 -4.09
N LEU A 86 -8.18 2.06 -3.07
CA LEU A 86 -8.12 2.64 -1.73
C LEU A 86 -6.67 2.75 -1.27
N ALA A 87 -6.40 3.76 -0.43
CA ALA A 87 -5.15 3.86 0.32
C ALA A 87 -5.39 4.40 1.72
N VAL A 88 -4.57 3.98 2.68
CA VAL A 88 -4.53 4.52 4.04
C VAL A 88 -3.12 5.06 4.31
N VAL A 89 -3.06 6.31 4.73
CA VAL A 89 -1.81 7.05 4.92
C VAL A 89 -1.76 7.58 6.34
N ASP A 90 -0.82 7.09 7.13
CA ASP A 90 -0.41 7.76 8.36
C ASP A 90 0.65 8.82 8.00
N ARG A 91 0.21 10.07 7.93
CA ARG A 91 1.02 11.21 7.51
C ARG A 91 2.02 11.68 8.56
N SER A 92 1.89 11.20 9.79
CA SER A 92 2.70 11.57 10.96
C SER A 92 3.07 10.35 11.80
N PHE A 93 3.35 9.22 11.15
CA PHE A 93 3.68 7.94 11.76
C PHE A 93 4.82 8.06 12.78
N GLU A 94 5.88 8.77 12.42
CA GLU A 94 6.95 9.20 13.31
C GLU A 94 7.41 10.61 12.95
N ALA A 95 8.34 11.17 13.75
CA ALA A 95 8.90 12.46 13.46
C ALA A 95 9.48 12.52 12.04
N ARG A 96 8.86 13.33 11.16
CA ARG A 96 9.23 13.52 9.76
C ARG A 96 9.13 12.27 8.86
N LEU A 97 8.45 11.22 9.30
CA LEU A 97 8.20 10.00 8.54
C LEU A 97 6.70 9.75 8.40
N ALA A 98 6.21 9.69 7.17
CA ALA A 98 4.88 9.19 6.86
C ALA A 98 4.93 7.70 6.51
N TRP A 99 3.83 7.00 6.71
CA TRP A 99 3.68 5.60 6.34
C TRP A 99 2.47 5.40 5.45
N LEU A 100 2.68 4.89 4.25
CA LEU A 100 1.61 4.39 3.40
C LEU A 100 1.32 2.94 3.82
N ALA A 101 0.33 2.78 4.69
CA ALA A 101 0.03 1.51 5.33
C ALA A 101 -0.82 0.57 4.47
N PHE A 102 -1.55 1.10 3.50
CA PHE A 102 -2.45 0.34 2.64
C PHE A 102 -2.57 1.01 1.28
N LEU A 103 -2.43 0.26 0.19
CA LEU A 103 -2.75 0.69 -1.16
C LEU A 103 -3.14 -0.51 -2.02
N TYR A 104 -4.40 -0.53 -2.46
CA TYR A 104 -4.88 -1.52 -3.41
C TYR A 104 -5.73 -0.88 -4.50
N VAL A 105 -5.59 -1.43 -5.71
CA VAL A 105 -6.41 -1.07 -6.88
C VAL A 105 -7.05 -2.34 -7.43
N SER A 106 -8.35 -2.29 -7.65
CA SER A 106 -9.12 -3.39 -8.25
C SER A 106 -8.50 -3.86 -9.56
N ARG A 107 -8.31 -5.18 -9.69
CA ARG A 107 -7.64 -5.81 -10.84
C ARG A 107 -8.09 -5.28 -12.20
N PRO A 108 -9.39 -5.14 -12.51
CA PRO A 108 -9.83 -4.63 -13.80
C PRO A 108 -9.46 -3.17 -14.10
N HIS A 109 -9.06 -2.42 -13.06
CA HIS A 109 -8.74 -0.99 -13.14
C HIS A 109 -7.25 -0.69 -12.95
N ARG A 110 -6.40 -1.73 -12.82
CA ARG A 110 -4.93 -1.56 -12.76
C ARG A 110 -4.37 -1.01 -14.07
N ARG A 111 -3.18 -0.42 -13.99
CA ARG A 111 -2.45 0.17 -15.13
C ARG A 111 -3.16 1.35 -15.82
N ARG A 112 -4.20 1.91 -15.17
CA ARG A 112 -4.94 3.10 -15.63
C ARG A 112 -4.63 4.35 -14.80
N GLY A 113 -3.56 4.33 -13.99
CA GLY A 113 -3.10 5.48 -13.21
C GLY A 113 -3.70 5.61 -11.81
N ALA A 114 -4.60 4.73 -11.35
CA ALA A 114 -5.24 4.82 -10.03
C ALA A 114 -4.23 4.77 -8.89
N ALA A 115 -3.30 3.79 -8.89
CA ALA A 115 -2.25 3.69 -7.88
C ALA A 115 -1.35 4.93 -7.87
N ARG A 116 -0.99 5.47 -9.05
CA ARG A 116 -0.17 6.69 -9.14
C ARG A 116 -0.90 7.91 -8.57
N ALA A 117 -2.20 8.03 -8.81
CA ALA A 117 -3.01 9.11 -8.27
C ALA A 117 -3.12 9.01 -6.74
N LEU A 118 -3.36 7.81 -6.18
CA LEU A 118 -3.37 7.56 -4.73
C LEU A 118 -2.00 7.86 -4.11
N TRP A 119 -0.92 7.39 -4.72
CA TRP A 119 0.44 7.66 -4.28
C TRP A 119 0.74 9.17 -4.26
N GLY A 120 0.40 9.89 -5.32
CA GLY A 120 0.57 11.35 -5.37
C GLY A 120 -0.14 12.05 -4.23
N ALA A 121 -1.42 11.71 -4.00
CA ALA A 121 -2.20 12.27 -2.88
C ALA A 121 -1.60 11.90 -1.51
N ALA A 122 -1.06 10.69 -1.35
CA ALA A 122 -0.36 10.27 -0.14
C ALA A 122 0.92 11.10 0.11
N VAL A 123 1.70 11.35 -0.94
CA VAL A 123 2.90 12.20 -0.88
C VAL A 123 2.53 13.63 -0.53
N ASP A 124 1.48 14.20 -1.13
CA ASP A 124 1.01 15.55 -0.82
C ASP A 124 0.59 15.68 0.65
N LEU A 125 -0.11 14.68 1.20
CA LEU A 125 -0.48 14.63 2.61
C LEU A 125 0.73 14.54 3.53
N ALA A 126 1.73 13.73 3.18
CA ALA A 126 2.97 13.58 3.92
C ALA A 126 3.76 14.89 3.95
N LEU A 127 3.92 15.55 2.80
CA LEU A 127 4.58 16.85 2.69
C LEU A 127 3.86 17.93 3.49
N ALA A 128 2.53 17.99 3.41
CA ALA A 128 1.73 18.93 4.18
C ALA A 128 1.83 18.73 5.69
N ALA A 129 2.14 17.50 6.14
CA ALA A 129 2.42 17.17 7.54
C ALA A 129 3.90 17.40 7.94
N GLY A 130 4.76 17.85 7.02
CA GLY A 130 6.17 18.09 7.30
C GLY A 130 7.05 16.83 7.26
N ALA A 131 6.58 15.74 6.67
CA ALA A 131 7.37 14.54 6.51
C ALA A 131 8.54 14.79 5.53
N ALA A 132 9.71 14.24 5.86
CA ALA A 132 10.88 14.25 4.99
C ALA A 132 10.99 12.96 4.16
N ALA A 133 10.24 11.94 4.54
CA ALA A 133 10.18 10.67 3.82
C ALA A 133 8.81 10.01 3.97
N ILE A 134 8.50 9.12 3.03
CA ILE A 134 7.37 8.21 3.10
C ILE A 134 7.86 6.78 3.01
N TYR A 135 7.41 5.95 3.96
CA TYR A 135 7.75 4.54 4.09
C TYR A 135 6.61 3.67 3.57
N VAL A 136 6.94 2.50 3.05
CA VAL A 136 5.98 1.51 2.60
C VAL A 136 6.55 0.11 2.79
N SER A 137 5.73 -0.82 3.27
CA SER A 137 5.97 -2.26 3.20
C SER A 137 5.20 -2.79 2.00
N ALA A 138 5.90 -3.38 1.06
CA ALA A 138 5.33 -3.83 -0.20
C ALA A 138 5.31 -5.36 -0.28
N VAL A 139 4.14 -5.94 -0.53
CA VAL A 139 4.07 -7.36 -0.90
C VAL A 139 5.13 -7.64 -1.98
N PRO A 140 5.94 -8.72 -1.86
CA PRO A 140 7.11 -8.95 -2.70
C PRO A 140 6.79 -9.36 -4.15
N THR A 141 5.72 -8.83 -4.74
CA THR A 141 5.34 -9.08 -6.14
C THR A 141 5.97 -8.07 -7.08
N GLY A 142 6.18 -8.50 -8.34
CA GLY A 142 6.69 -7.64 -9.40
C GLY A 142 5.86 -6.37 -9.58
N SER A 143 4.54 -6.48 -9.47
CA SER A 143 3.62 -5.34 -9.64
C SER A 143 3.74 -4.32 -8.50
N ALA A 144 3.77 -4.78 -7.23
CA ALA A 144 3.81 -3.89 -6.07
C ALA A 144 5.18 -3.24 -5.92
N VAL A 145 6.25 -4.04 -5.85
CA VAL A 145 7.61 -3.50 -5.71
C VAL A 145 8.00 -2.66 -6.91
N GLY A 146 7.76 -3.15 -8.14
CA GLY A 146 8.04 -2.42 -9.36
C GLY A 146 7.31 -1.08 -9.45
N PHE A 147 6.07 -1.00 -8.95
CA PHE A 147 5.34 0.26 -8.84
C PHE A 147 6.09 1.27 -7.94
N TYR A 148 6.46 0.88 -6.72
CA TYR A 148 7.11 1.80 -5.79
C TYR A 148 8.52 2.22 -6.25
N LEU A 149 9.27 1.33 -6.89
CA LEU A 149 10.55 1.68 -7.52
C LEU A 149 10.37 2.77 -8.60
N GLN A 150 9.33 2.66 -9.44
CA GLN A 150 8.98 3.68 -10.42
C GLN A 150 8.53 5.01 -9.79
N GLN A 151 8.06 4.97 -8.54
CA GLN A 151 7.75 6.19 -7.78
C GLN A 151 8.98 6.79 -7.08
N GLY A 152 10.18 6.25 -7.30
CA GLY A 152 11.43 6.74 -6.70
C GLY A 152 11.70 6.21 -5.29
N CYS A 153 11.00 5.16 -4.87
CA CYS A 153 11.33 4.46 -3.64
C CYS A 153 12.61 3.63 -3.83
N ARG A 154 13.34 3.43 -2.74
CA ARG A 154 14.52 2.57 -2.64
C ARG A 154 14.39 1.68 -1.41
N LEU A 155 15.21 0.64 -1.30
CA LEU A 155 15.27 -0.16 -0.08
C LEU A 155 15.47 0.74 1.14
N ALA A 156 14.70 0.47 2.19
CA ALA A 156 14.91 1.08 3.48
C ALA A 156 16.16 0.46 4.12
N ASP A 157 17.12 1.31 4.46
CA ASP A 157 18.33 0.94 5.18
C ASP A 157 18.66 2.03 6.20
N PRO A 158 18.53 1.75 7.50
CA PRO A 158 17.96 0.53 8.09
C PRO A 158 16.44 0.39 7.85
N VAL A 159 15.92 -0.83 7.91
CA VAL A 159 14.48 -1.08 7.94
C VAL A 159 13.88 -0.59 9.25
N HIS A 160 12.64 -0.12 9.20
CA HIS A 160 11.93 0.35 10.40
C HIS A 160 11.54 -0.85 11.29
N PRO A 161 12.03 -0.95 12.55
CA PRO A 161 11.88 -2.17 13.35
C PRO A 161 10.42 -2.58 13.62
N ALA A 162 9.55 -1.61 13.94
CA ALA A 162 8.15 -1.91 14.23
C ALA A 162 7.37 -2.33 12.99
N LEU A 163 7.68 -1.79 11.81
CA LEU A 163 7.04 -2.19 10.54
C LEU A 163 7.57 -3.53 10.06
N PHE A 164 8.87 -3.80 10.22
CA PHE A 164 9.44 -5.11 9.92
C PHE A 164 8.83 -6.21 10.79
N ALA A 165 8.62 -5.94 12.08
CA ALA A 165 7.99 -6.91 12.97
C ALA A 165 6.54 -7.25 12.57
N LYS A 166 5.83 -6.33 11.93
CA LYS A 166 4.46 -6.54 11.43
C LYS A 166 4.42 -7.33 10.12
N GLU A 167 5.34 -7.02 9.21
CA GLU A 167 5.35 -7.49 7.82
C GLU A 167 6.76 -7.95 7.41
N PRO A 168 7.31 -8.99 8.08
CA PRO A 168 8.71 -9.41 7.88
C PRO A 168 8.98 -10.00 6.49
N GLU A 169 7.94 -10.45 5.80
CA GLU A 169 8.05 -11.03 4.44
C GLU A 169 7.96 -9.95 3.34
N ASP A 170 7.57 -8.73 3.69
CA ASP A 170 7.41 -7.65 2.74
C ASP A 170 8.75 -6.97 2.40
N ILE A 171 8.77 -6.31 1.26
CA ILE A 171 9.90 -5.47 0.85
C ILE A 171 9.70 -4.07 1.41
N HIS A 172 10.57 -3.70 2.33
CA HIS A 172 10.55 -2.40 3.00
C HIS A 172 11.23 -1.34 2.15
N LEU A 173 10.48 -0.33 1.77
CA LEU A 173 10.93 0.72 0.86
C LEU A 173 10.70 2.10 1.47
N VAL A 174 11.51 3.06 1.07
CA VAL A 174 11.41 4.45 1.50
C VAL A 174 11.65 5.39 0.33
N ARG A 175 10.91 6.49 0.27
CA ARG A 175 11.18 7.61 -0.63
C ARG A 175 11.44 8.87 0.17
N SER A 176 12.55 9.55 -0.10
CA SER A 176 12.79 10.93 0.36
C SER A 176 11.82 11.88 -0.32
N LEU A 177 11.31 12.86 0.43
CA LEU A 177 10.37 13.89 -0.01
C LEU A 177 11.02 15.29 -0.03
N SER A 178 12.29 15.36 0.37
CA SER A 178 13.10 16.60 0.35
C SER A 178 14.00 16.65 -0.86
#